data_e9965564fb2a0fa57212980df0f5be65
#
_entry.id   e9965564fb2a0fa57212980df0f5be65
#
_cell.length_a   1.000
_cell.length_b   1.000
_cell.length_c   1.000
_cell.angle_alpha   90.00
_cell.angle_beta   90.00
_cell.angle_gamma   90.00
#
_symmetry.space_group_name_H-M   'P 1'
#
loop_
_entity.id
_entity.type
_entity.pdbx_description
1 polymer ?
#
loop_
_entity_poly.entity_id
_entity_poly.type
_entity_poly.pdbx_seq_one_letter_code
_entity_poly.pdbx_strand_id
1 'polypeptide(L)'
;MDKRLLRLIVVTIVLVCSVGAQAQRRNSRYVTYIDKYKDLAIEQMKEHKIPASITLAQGLLESGAGMSELARKSNNHFGIKCGGSWKGRTVRHDDDARQECFRAYKNPRDSYEDHSTFLTRGARYAFLFKLDITDYKGWARGLKKAGYATDPSYANRLITIIEDYDLYKYDAQGVYSKR
;
A
#
# COMPACT_ATOMS: atom_id res chain seq x y z
N MET A 1 -44.16 19.77 30.06
CA MET A 1 -42.81 19.61 29.56
C MET A 1 -42.50 20.86 28.72
N ASP A 2 -41.45 21.60 29.10
CA ASP A 2 -41.19 22.92 28.50
C ASP A 2 -40.72 22.71 27.03
N LYS A 3 -41.32 23.46 26.09
CA LYS A 3 -40.99 23.39 24.64
C LYS A 3 -39.52 23.71 24.34
N ARG A 4 -38.86 24.47 25.23
CA ARG A 4 -37.42 24.75 25.14
C ARG A 4 -36.56 23.52 25.50
N LEU A 5 -37.00 22.76 26.51
CA LEU A 5 -36.31 21.51 26.94
C LEU A 5 -36.41 20.43 25.84
N LEU A 6 -37.60 20.31 25.21
CA LEU A 6 -37.85 19.39 24.10
C LEU A 6 -36.97 19.71 22.87
N ARG A 7 -36.80 21.02 22.54
CA ARG A 7 -35.94 21.45 21.44
C ARG A 7 -34.45 21.14 21.73
N LEU A 8 -33.99 21.34 22.97
CA LEU A 8 -32.64 21.02 23.37
C LEU A 8 -32.35 19.51 23.27
N ILE A 9 -33.29 18.67 23.71
CA ILE A 9 -33.16 17.21 23.63
C ILE A 9 -33.12 16.74 22.18
N VAL A 10 -33.96 17.28 21.31
CA VAL A 10 -33.99 16.93 19.88
C VAL A 10 -32.70 17.35 19.17
N VAL A 11 -32.16 18.55 19.46
CA VAL A 11 -30.89 19.02 18.89
C VAL A 11 -29.73 18.15 19.36
N THR A 12 -29.71 17.73 20.63
CA THR A 12 -28.64 16.88 21.17
C THR A 12 -28.69 15.47 20.55
N ILE A 13 -29.88 14.89 20.36
CA ILE A 13 -30.05 13.58 19.72
C ILE A 13 -29.61 13.63 18.25
N VAL A 14 -29.92 14.69 17.51
CA VAL A 14 -29.50 14.85 16.11
C VAL A 14 -27.99 15.01 15.99
N LEU A 15 -27.33 15.74 16.91
CA LEU A 15 -25.86 15.86 16.93
C LEU A 15 -25.14 14.53 17.24
N VAL A 16 -25.68 13.72 18.15
CA VAL A 16 -25.08 12.41 18.51
C VAL A 16 -25.25 11.40 17.36
N CYS A 17 -26.37 11.44 16.62
CA CYS A 17 -26.56 10.57 15.45
C CYS A 17 -25.67 10.93 14.26
N SER A 18 -25.21 12.18 14.14
CA SER A 18 -24.34 12.59 13.00
C SER A 18 -22.87 12.19 13.18
N VAL A 19 -22.42 11.89 14.38
CA VAL A 19 -21.03 11.42 14.64
C VAL A 19 -20.87 9.90 14.42
N GLY A 20 -21.96 9.14 14.45
CA GLY A 20 -21.92 7.67 14.29
C GLY A 20 -21.93 7.16 12.84
N ALA A 21 -22.15 8.02 11.83
CA ALA A 21 -22.44 7.57 10.46
C ALA A 21 -21.22 7.46 9.54
N GLN A 22 -20.01 7.70 10.01
CA GLN A 22 -18.81 7.76 9.17
C GLN A 22 -17.73 6.73 9.49
N ALA A 23 -18.07 5.68 10.21
CA ALA A 23 -17.23 4.48 10.23
C ALA A 23 -17.50 3.71 8.93
N GLN A 24 -16.92 4.19 7.83
CA GLN A 24 -16.88 3.42 6.59
C GLN A 24 -16.32 2.03 6.95
N ARG A 25 -17.11 0.97 6.73
CA ARG A 25 -16.69 -0.40 7.08
C ARG A 25 -15.44 -0.71 6.29
N ARG A 26 -14.29 -0.65 6.94
CA ARG A 26 -13.01 -1.05 6.35
C ARG A 26 -13.13 -2.48 5.83
N ASN A 27 -12.62 -2.73 4.64
CA ASN A 27 -12.60 -4.06 4.05
C ASN A 27 -11.77 -5.00 4.94
N SER A 28 -12.40 -6.04 5.49
CA SER A 28 -11.75 -6.98 6.41
C SER A 28 -10.53 -7.68 5.80
N ARG A 29 -10.55 -7.95 4.49
CA ARG A 29 -9.40 -8.55 3.78
C ARG A 29 -8.20 -7.61 3.78
N TYR A 30 -8.44 -6.29 3.62
CA TYR A 30 -7.39 -5.28 3.67
C TYR A 30 -6.81 -5.18 5.09
N VAL A 31 -7.67 -5.17 6.10
CA VAL A 31 -7.22 -5.17 7.51
C VAL A 31 -6.35 -6.38 7.80
N THR A 32 -6.80 -7.58 7.42
CA THR A 32 -6.03 -8.83 7.60
C THR A 32 -4.67 -8.78 6.87
N TYR A 33 -4.63 -8.25 5.65
CA TYR A 33 -3.39 -8.09 4.91
C TYR A 33 -2.42 -7.13 5.59
N ILE A 34 -2.92 -5.97 6.03
CA ILE A 34 -2.14 -4.97 6.74
C ILE A 34 -1.55 -5.57 8.02
N ASP A 35 -2.37 -6.21 8.84
CA ASP A 35 -1.92 -6.82 10.09
C ASP A 35 -0.85 -7.89 9.87
N LYS A 36 -0.95 -8.64 8.78
CA LYS A 36 0.01 -9.68 8.43
C LYS A 36 1.35 -9.14 7.95
N TYR A 37 1.35 -8.00 7.23
CA TYR A 37 2.54 -7.54 6.51
C TYR A 37 3.09 -6.18 6.98
N LYS A 38 2.47 -5.51 7.97
CA LYS A 38 2.92 -4.19 8.46
C LYS A 38 4.36 -4.21 8.98
N ASP A 39 4.72 -5.24 9.76
CA ASP A 39 6.06 -5.34 10.34
C ASP A 39 7.12 -5.56 9.26
N LEU A 40 6.79 -6.36 8.24
CA LEU A 40 7.65 -6.56 7.08
C LEU A 40 7.83 -5.26 6.27
N ALA A 41 6.76 -4.50 6.07
CA ALA A 41 6.85 -3.21 5.37
C ALA A 41 7.69 -2.19 6.17
N ILE A 42 7.59 -2.18 7.50
CA ILE A 42 8.41 -1.33 8.38
C ILE A 42 9.89 -1.76 8.31
N GLU A 43 10.18 -3.06 8.27
CA GLU A 43 11.53 -3.58 8.07
C GLU A 43 12.11 -3.08 6.74
N GLN A 44 11.38 -3.23 5.63
CA GLN A 44 11.78 -2.73 4.33
C GLN A 44 12.00 -1.22 4.32
N MET A 45 11.16 -0.45 5.00
CA MET A 45 11.36 0.99 5.16
C MET A 45 12.67 1.32 5.86
N LYS A 46 13.01 0.62 6.94
CA LYS A 46 14.25 0.84 7.68
C LYS A 46 15.49 0.54 6.83
N GLU A 47 15.44 -0.52 6.05
CA GLU A 47 16.56 -0.98 5.22
C GLU A 47 16.68 -0.17 3.92
N HIS A 48 15.59 -0.01 3.18
CA HIS A 48 15.59 0.52 1.82
C HIS A 48 15.10 1.96 1.70
N LYS A 49 14.63 2.59 2.79
CA LYS A 49 14.15 3.99 2.82
C LYS A 49 12.92 4.25 1.93
N ILE A 50 12.07 3.26 1.77
CA ILE A 50 10.77 3.37 1.11
C ILE A 50 9.70 3.45 2.20
N PRO A 51 8.74 4.41 2.18
CA PRO A 51 7.69 4.48 3.19
C PRO A 51 6.95 3.15 3.36
N ALA A 52 6.75 2.72 4.61
CA ALA A 52 6.00 1.50 4.90
C ALA A 52 4.56 1.58 4.37
N SER A 53 3.96 2.77 4.45
CA SER A 53 2.63 3.06 3.92
C SER A 53 2.55 2.80 2.41
N ILE A 54 3.55 3.23 1.66
CA ILE A 54 3.65 3.01 0.20
C ILE A 54 3.79 1.52 -0.10
N THR A 55 4.70 0.83 0.59
CA THR A 55 4.91 -0.62 0.38
C THR A 55 3.63 -1.41 0.68
N LEU A 56 2.93 -1.10 1.78
CA LEU A 56 1.65 -1.74 2.11
C LEU A 56 0.56 -1.45 1.10
N ALA A 57 0.39 -0.18 0.69
CA ALA A 57 -0.63 0.21 -0.28
C ALA A 57 -0.40 -0.43 -1.65
N GLN A 58 0.85 -0.50 -2.12
CA GLN A 58 1.20 -1.22 -3.35
C GLN A 58 0.90 -2.71 -3.20
N GLY A 59 1.35 -3.36 -2.13
CA GLY A 59 1.07 -4.77 -1.89
C GLY A 59 -0.43 -5.09 -1.87
N LEU A 60 -1.24 -4.25 -1.21
CA LEU A 60 -2.70 -4.36 -1.22
C LEU A 60 -3.28 -4.25 -2.63
N LEU A 61 -2.86 -3.23 -3.37
CA LEU A 61 -3.40 -2.89 -4.67
C LEU A 61 -3.04 -3.93 -5.73
N GLU A 62 -1.74 -4.26 -5.83
CA GLU A 62 -1.21 -5.14 -6.88
C GLU A 62 -1.58 -6.61 -6.68
N SER A 63 -1.72 -7.05 -5.42
CA SER A 63 -2.04 -8.45 -5.11
C SER A 63 -3.52 -8.70 -4.81
N GLY A 64 -4.37 -7.67 -4.85
CA GLY A 64 -5.74 -7.77 -4.35
C GLY A 64 -5.79 -8.25 -2.89
N ALA A 65 -4.99 -7.64 -2.03
CA ALA A 65 -4.79 -8.05 -0.64
C ALA A 65 -4.27 -9.51 -0.51
N GLY A 66 -3.37 -9.91 -1.39
CA GLY A 66 -2.79 -11.25 -1.44
C GLY A 66 -3.72 -12.32 -2.02
N MET A 67 -4.89 -11.94 -2.53
CA MET A 67 -5.91 -12.87 -3.01
C MET A 67 -5.88 -13.09 -4.53
N SER A 68 -5.09 -12.29 -5.29
CA SER A 68 -4.96 -12.50 -6.72
C SER A 68 -4.38 -13.89 -7.03
N GLU A 69 -4.70 -14.43 -8.19
CA GLU A 69 -4.17 -15.71 -8.63
C GLU A 69 -2.63 -15.71 -8.69
N LEU A 70 -2.06 -14.62 -9.24
CA LEU A 70 -0.62 -14.43 -9.30
C LEU A 70 0.02 -14.46 -7.90
N ALA A 71 -0.51 -13.68 -6.94
CA ALA A 71 0.04 -13.63 -5.59
C ALA A 71 -0.03 -14.99 -4.89
N ARG A 72 -1.12 -15.73 -5.03
CA ARG A 72 -1.31 -17.06 -4.40
C ARG A 72 -0.39 -18.12 -5.00
N LYS A 73 -0.16 -18.11 -6.32
CA LYS A 73 0.66 -19.10 -7.02
C LYS A 73 2.16 -18.83 -6.91
N SER A 74 2.56 -17.56 -6.82
CA SER A 74 3.95 -17.15 -6.94
C SER A 74 4.51 -16.38 -5.75
N ASN A 75 3.71 -16.05 -4.73
CA ASN A 75 4.04 -15.09 -3.65
C ASN A 75 4.48 -13.71 -4.19
N ASN A 76 4.12 -13.37 -5.42
CA ASN A 76 4.43 -12.08 -6.03
C ASN A 76 3.35 -11.06 -5.67
N HIS A 77 3.62 -10.26 -4.65
CA HIS A 77 2.68 -9.28 -4.11
C HIS A 77 2.68 -7.93 -4.84
N PHE A 78 3.61 -7.72 -5.77
CA PHE A 78 3.81 -6.43 -6.44
C PHE A 78 3.75 -6.52 -7.96
N GLY A 79 3.39 -7.67 -8.52
CA GLY A 79 3.29 -7.85 -9.97
C GLY A 79 4.63 -7.66 -10.69
N ILE A 80 5.76 -8.01 -10.08
CA ILE A 80 7.06 -7.78 -10.70
C ILE A 80 7.27 -8.78 -11.83
N LYS A 81 7.42 -8.25 -13.06
CA LYS A 81 7.71 -9.03 -14.28
C LYS A 81 9.16 -9.51 -14.29
N CYS A 82 9.45 -10.59 -15.01
CA CYS A 82 10.77 -11.25 -14.98
C CYS A 82 11.94 -10.30 -15.27
N GLY A 83 11.89 -9.53 -16.36
CA GLY A 83 13.03 -8.72 -16.81
C GLY A 83 14.26 -9.57 -17.20
N GLY A 84 15.20 -8.96 -17.93
CA GLY A 84 16.30 -9.69 -18.54
C GLY A 84 17.35 -10.27 -17.59
N SER A 85 17.48 -9.74 -16.38
CA SER A 85 18.48 -10.17 -15.37
C SER A 85 17.95 -11.17 -14.36
N TRP A 86 16.64 -11.47 -14.35
CA TRP A 86 16.05 -12.40 -13.39
C TRP A 86 16.48 -13.83 -13.64
N LYS A 87 17.06 -14.49 -12.63
CA LYS A 87 17.50 -15.90 -12.66
C LYS A 87 16.69 -16.82 -11.74
N GLY A 88 15.71 -16.25 -11.01
CA GLY A 88 14.88 -17.00 -10.08
C GLY A 88 13.73 -17.75 -10.77
N ARG A 89 12.85 -18.33 -9.95
CA ARG A 89 11.64 -19.01 -10.42
C ARG A 89 10.69 -18.03 -11.10
N THR A 90 9.91 -18.51 -12.04
CA THR A 90 8.95 -17.72 -12.82
C THR A 90 7.59 -18.39 -12.88
N VAL A 91 6.56 -17.59 -13.17
CA VAL A 91 5.21 -18.04 -13.47
C VAL A 91 4.68 -17.26 -14.69
N ARG A 92 3.85 -17.90 -15.49
CA ARG A 92 3.11 -17.23 -16.57
C ARG A 92 1.73 -16.82 -16.07
N HIS A 93 1.32 -15.60 -16.39
CA HIS A 93 0.03 -15.05 -16.01
C HIS A 93 -0.44 -14.05 -17.08
N ASP A 94 -1.74 -13.97 -17.31
CA ASP A 94 -2.31 -12.97 -18.22
C ASP A 94 -2.47 -11.64 -17.46
N ASP A 95 -1.91 -10.56 -18.02
CA ASP A 95 -1.97 -9.20 -17.48
C ASP A 95 -2.22 -8.23 -18.66
N ASP A 96 -1.34 -7.25 -18.89
CA ASP A 96 -1.42 -6.37 -20.07
C ASP A 96 -1.33 -7.15 -21.40
N ALA A 97 -0.60 -8.26 -21.39
CA ALA A 97 -0.53 -9.23 -22.47
C ALA A 97 -0.77 -10.67 -21.95
N ARG A 98 -1.08 -11.57 -22.89
CA ARG A 98 -1.25 -12.99 -22.55
C ARG A 98 0.09 -13.63 -22.19
N GLN A 99 0.07 -14.51 -21.16
CA GLN A 99 1.23 -15.33 -20.77
C GLN A 99 2.50 -14.54 -20.47
N GLU A 100 2.35 -13.37 -19.86
CA GLU A 100 3.50 -12.58 -19.42
C GLU A 100 4.28 -13.31 -18.33
N CYS A 101 5.59 -13.05 -18.27
CA CYS A 101 6.48 -13.67 -17.31
C CYS A 101 6.55 -12.84 -16.03
N PHE A 102 6.20 -13.44 -14.90
CA PHE A 102 6.31 -12.85 -13.57
C PHE A 102 7.30 -13.61 -12.71
N ARG A 103 7.99 -12.89 -11.82
CA ARG A 103 8.87 -13.47 -10.80
C ARG A 103 8.06 -14.30 -9.81
N ALA A 104 8.61 -15.43 -9.37
CA ALA A 104 8.00 -16.27 -8.35
C ALA A 104 8.96 -16.48 -7.19
N TYR A 105 8.43 -16.34 -5.96
CA TYR A 105 9.20 -16.34 -4.74
C TYR A 105 8.84 -17.54 -3.86
N LYS A 106 9.73 -17.90 -2.94
CA LYS A 106 9.50 -18.99 -1.98
C LYS A 106 8.45 -18.58 -0.93
N ASN A 107 8.45 -17.30 -0.56
CA ASN A 107 7.59 -16.73 0.46
C ASN A 107 7.34 -15.24 0.17
N PRO A 108 6.37 -14.60 0.84
CA PRO A 108 6.08 -13.17 0.65
C PRO A 108 7.25 -12.24 1.02
N ARG A 109 8.10 -12.58 2.00
CA ARG A 109 9.25 -11.77 2.38
C ARG A 109 10.19 -11.53 1.19
N ASP A 110 10.48 -12.57 0.42
CA ASP A 110 11.34 -12.46 -0.76
C ASP A 110 10.74 -11.51 -1.81
N SER A 111 9.40 -11.47 -1.92
CA SER A 111 8.70 -10.53 -2.81
C SER A 111 8.82 -9.08 -2.34
N TYR A 112 8.73 -8.84 -1.04
CA TYR A 112 8.88 -7.50 -0.44
C TYR A 112 10.31 -6.99 -0.61
N GLU A 113 11.29 -7.85 -0.37
CA GLU A 113 12.72 -7.54 -0.55
C GLU A 113 13.05 -7.22 -2.01
N ASP A 114 12.56 -8.03 -2.93
CA ASP A 114 12.78 -7.82 -4.36
C ASP A 114 12.08 -6.55 -4.87
N HIS A 115 10.89 -6.24 -4.36
CA HIS A 115 10.20 -4.97 -4.65
C HIS A 115 11.03 -3.77 -4.18
N SER A 116 11.55 -3.81 -2.96
CA SER A 116 12.40 -2.75 -2.42
C SER A 116 13.68 -2.60 -3.25
N THR A 117 14.30 -3.71 -3.59
CA THR A 117 15.48 -3.74 -4.49
C THR A 117 15.16 -3.20 -5.89
N PHE A 118 14.00 -3.55 -6.43
CA PHE A 118 13.53 -3.04 -7.73
C PHE A 118 13.39 -1.51 -7.75
N LEU A 119 12.86 -0.92 -6.69
CA LEU A 119 12.74 0.53 -6.58
C LEU A 119 14.09 1.21 -6.34
N THR A 120 14.93 0.68 -5.45
CA THR A 120 16.23 1.30 -5.11
C THR A 120 17.24 1.24 -6.27
N ARG A 121 17.21 0.18 -7.08
CA ARG A 121 18.11 0.01 -8.23
C ARG A 121 17.60 0.64 -9.51
N GLY A 122 16.32 0.94 -9.59
CA GLY A 122 15.72 1.51 -10.78
C GLY A 122 16.03 3.00 -10.93
N ALA A 123 16.91 3.39 -11.86
CA ALA A 123 17.32 4.77 -12.08
C ALA A 123 16.12 5.75 -12.20
N ARG A 124 15.02 5.30 -12.81
CA ARG A 124 13.80 6.10 -12.94
C ARG A 124 13.11 6.44 -11.61
N TYR A 125 13.42 5.71 -10.54
CA TYR A 125 12.88 5.94 -9.20
C TYR A 125 13.83 6.72 -8.29
N ALA A 126 15.07 6.99 -8.69
CA ALA A 126 16.10 7.59 -7.84
C ALA A 126 15.69 8.93 -7.20
N PHE A 127 14.87 9.73 -7.89
CA PHE A 127 14.39 11.01 -7.38
C PHE A 127 13.41 10.86 -6.19
N LEU A 128 12.75 9.70 -6.03
CA LEU A 128 11.84 9.43 -4.92
C LEU A 128 12.57 9.44 -3.58
N PHE A 129 13.81 8.96 -3.56
CA PHE A 129 14.66 8.87 -2.36
C PHE A 129 15.17 10.24 -1.88
N LYS A 130 14.82 11.35 -2.56
CA LYS A 130 15.01 12.71 -2.10
C LYS A 130 13.80 13.27 -1.34
N LEU A 131 12.68 12.58 -1.39
CA LEU A 131 11.46 12.93 -0.65
C LEU A 131 11.61 12.54 0.82
N ASP A 132 10.87 13.25 1.68
CA ASP A 132 10.75 12.82 3.07
C ASP A 132 10.08 11.45 3.15
N ILE A 133 10.51 10.63 4.11
CA ILE A 133 9.97 9.27 4.33
C ILE A 133 8.48 9.29 4.70
N THR A 134 7.99 10.41 5.22
CA THR A 134 6.59 10.61 5.58
C THR A 134 5.76 11.27 4.48
N ASP A 135 6.38 11.71 3.38
CA ASP A 135 5.68 12.28 2.22
C ASP A 135 5.11 11.20 1.29
N TYR A 136 4.22 10.36 1.82
CA TYR A 136 3.58 9.31 1.02
C TYR A 136 2.84 9.85 -0.22
N LYS A 137 2.33 11.10 -0.17
CA LYS A 137 1.66 11.72 -1.33
C LYS A 137 2.64 12.04 -2.45
N GLY A 138 3.81 12.57 -2.10
CA GLY A 138 4.90 12.78 -3.05
C GLY A 138 5.40 11.47 -3.63
N TRP A 139 5.57 10.43 -2.79
CA TRP A 139 5.95 9.10 -3.22
C TRP A 139 4.94 8.48 -4.19
N ALA A 140 3.64 8.50 -3.87
CA ALA A 140 2.59 7.95 -4.74
C ALA A 140 2.55 8.61 -6.12
N ARG A 141 2.60 9.95 -6.16
CA ARG A 141 2.65 10.72 -7.41
C ARG A 141 3.94 10.47 -8.18
N GLY A 142 5.06 10.35 -7.48
CA GLY A 142 6.37 10.07 -8.05
C GLY A 142 6.45 8.68 -8.67
N LEU A 143 5.89 7.65 -8.03
CA LEU A 143 5.79 6.30 -8.58
C LEU A 143 5.00 6.31 -9.90
N LYS A 144 3.84 7.00 -9.93
CA LYS A 144 3.07 7.16 -11.18
C LYS A 144 3.87 7.89 -12.26
N LYS A 145 4.55 8.99 -11.92
CA LYS A 145 5.40 9.75 -12.85
C LYS A 145 6.56 8.90 -13.39
N ALA A 146 7.15 8.04 -12.57
CA ALA A 146 8.22 7.13 -12.96
C ALA A 146 7.73 5.94 -13.82
N GLY A 147 6.41 5.81 -14.05
CA GLY A 147 5.83 4.74 -14.84
C GLY A 147 5.80 3.40 -14.12
N TYR A 148 5.57 3.39 -12.80
CA TYR A 148 5.36 2.13 -12.07
C TYR A 148 4.11 1.40 -12.55
N ALA A 149 3.04 2.14 -12.83
CA ALA A 149 1.79 1.62 -13.38
C ALA A 149 1.27 2.53 -14.51
N THR A 150 0.54 1.95 -15.46
CA THR A 150 -0.09 2.64 -16.59
C THR A 150 -1.36 3.37 -16.18
N ASP A 151 -2.12 2.87 -15.19
CA ASP A 151 -3.38 3.45 -14.69
C ASP A 151 -3.20 4.94 -14.31
N PRO A 152 -3.93 5.88 -14.94
CA PRO A 152 -3.84 7.30 -14.62
C PRO A 152 -4.25 7.61 -13.17
N SER A 153 -5.09 6.78 -12.55
CA SER A 153 -5.58 6.94 -11.18
C SER A 153 -4.65 6.33 -10.12
N TYR A 154 -3.54 5.71 -10.52
CA TYR A 154 -2.67 4.94 -9.64
C TYR A 154 -2.26 5.67 -8.36
N ALA A 155 -1.77 6.91 -8.50
CA ALA A 155 -1.36 7.72 -7.35
C ALA A 155 -2.51 7.97 -6.37
N ASN A 156 -3.69 8.32 -6.90
CA ASN A 156 -4.87 8.59 -6.07
C ASN A 156 -5.35 7.30 -5.37
N ARG A 157 -5.30 6.16 -6.04
CA ARG A 157 -5.66 4.86 -5.43
C ARG A 157 -4.73 4.52 -4.25
N LEU A 158 -3.41 4.73 -4.40
CA LEU A 158 -2.47 4.55 -3.30
C LEU A 158 -2.77 5.50 -2.14
N ILE A 159 -2.97 6.79 -2.41
CA ILE A 159 -3.27 7.80 -1.40
C ILE A 159 -4.56 7.44 -0.64
N THR A 160 -5.62 7.09 -1.36
CA THR A 160 -6.89 6.66 -0.76
C THR A 160 -6.71 5.46 0.18
N ILE A 161 -5.99 4.41 -0.26
CA ILE A 161 -5.70 3.25 0.58
C ILE A 161 -4.91 3.67 1.83
N ILE A 162 -3.91 4.51 1.69
CA ILE A 162 -3.08 4.97 2.81
C ILE A 162 -3.93 5.75 3.83
N GLU A 163 -4.81 6.62 3.35
CA GLU A 163 -5.67 7.46 4.20
C GLU A 163 -6.80 6.66 4.84
N ASP A 164 -7.50 5.80 4.10
CA ASP A 164 -8.63 4.98 4.60
C ASP A 164 -8.20 4.00 5.70
N TYR A 165 -6.96 3.52 5.65
CA TYR A 165 -6.42 2.54 6.60
C TYR A 165 -5.37 3.13 7.55
N ASP A 166 -5.16 4.45 7.55
CA ASP A 166 -4.17 5.16 8.39
C ASP A 166 -2.75 4.58 8.27
N LEU A 167 -2.35 4.14 7.07
CA LEU A 167 -1.06 3.46 6.89
C LEU A 167 0.13 4.39 7.14
N TYR A 168 -0.04 5.71 6.97
CA TYR A 168 0.98 6.73 7.23
C TYR A 168 1.53 6.67 8.66
N LYS A 169 0.77 6.12 9.61
CA LYS A 169 1.23 5.93 11.00
C LYS A 169 2.45 5.01 11.11
N TYR A 170 2.66 4.12 10.15
CA TYR A 170 3.81 3.22 10.14
C TYR A 170 5.08 3.93 9.66
N ASP A 171 4.98 5.00 8.87
CA ASP A 171 6.13 5.76 8.39
C ASP A 171 6.85 6.49 9.53
N ALA A 172 6.10 6.95 10.54
CA ALA A 172 6.66 7.59 11.73
C ALA A 172 7.61 6.66 12.52
N GLN A 173 7.41 5.33 12.47
CA GLN A 173 8.27 4.38 13.16
C GLN A 173 9.69 4.29 12.57
N GLY A 174 9.88 4.71 11.30
CA GLY A 174 11.18 4.82 10.66
C GLY A 174 12.00 6.02 11.14
N VAL A 175 11.33 7.07 11.61
CA VAL A 175 11.97 8.30 12.08
C VAL A 175 12.60 8.15 13.48
N TYR A 176 11.96 7.37 14.36
CA TYR A 176 12.39 7.18 15.75
C TYR A 176 13.50 6.14 15.95
N SER A 177 13.92 5.42 14.90
CA SER A 177 14.98 4.40 14.98
C SER A 177 16.41 4.97 14.90
N LYS A 178 16.58 6.31 14.93
CA LYS A 178 17.88 7.00 14.90
C LYS A 178 18.27 7.54 16.27
N ARG A 179 18.16 6.74 17.33
CA ARG A 179 18.83 7.05 18.63
C ARG A 179 19.63 5.85 19.08
#